data_228c2499785fae1c0313315efc3adf3b
#
_entry.id   228c2499785fae1c0313315efc3adf3b
#
_cell.length_a   1.000
_cell.length_b   1.000
_cell.length_c   1.000
_cell.angle_alpha   90.00
_cell.angle_beta   90.00
_cell.angle_gamma   90.00
#
_symmetry.space_group_name_H-M   'P 1'
#
loop_
_entity.id
_entity.type
_entity.pdbx_description
1 polymer ?
#
loop_
_entity_poly.entity_id
_entity_poly.type
_entity_poly.pdbx_seq_one_letter_code
_entity_poly.pdbx_strand_id
1 'polypeptide(L)'
;MSSYPRNYPFYNWVPKWLGILILVLMFIPILTVGGVYSVNSTEMMSGLGIISEHVTFTNFATSIGMAAFCPFLYRLVVIRREKMMCLAGFSMMYGLSYICAETDSIFLLALCSVLMGFLRMVLMMVNLFTLILYAGRIEAYLKIKPGLEPVDGEGWDKLDIERSIAQPGIYLFFMILGQLGTSLTAWLAYEYEWQYVYYYMMGMLLVCILVIFVTMPYHRFQNKRFPINFRQFGNATLFCIPLVCFTYVMVYGKVLDWWDDPTIRMAAITAVLTGALFFYMESTHRSPYYQVGVLKLRTIRMGVLFYFLLMFLNSSAMFVNVFAGIGMKLDNWQNASLGNWTMLGYFIGGMITIFLSMKKV
;
A
#
# COMPACT_ATOMS: atom_id res chain seq x y z
N MET A 1 -4.06 3.12 -34.73
CA MET A 1 -3.09 2.86 -33.64
C MET A 1 -2.35 4.16 -33.40
N SER A 2 -2.66 4.92 -32.35
CA SER A 2 -1.89 6.11 -32.00
C SER A 2 -0.58 5.63 -31.38
N SER A 3 0.54 5.93 -32.06
CA SER A 3 1.88 5.65 -31.55
C SER A 3 2.05 6.38 -30.23
N TYR A 4 2.38 5.63 -29.17
CA TYR A 4 2.79 6.22 -27.91
C TYR A 4 3.99 7.16 -28.17
N PRO A 5 3.99 8.37 -27.59
CA PRO A 5 5.18 9.21 -27.66
C PRO A 5 6.38 8.44 -27.09
N ARG A 6 7.54 8.60 -27.74
CA ARG A 6 8.77 7.84 -27.40
C ARG A 6 9.15 7.86 -25.92
N ASN A 7 8.74 8.85 -25.20
CA ASN A 7 9.14 9.08 -23.80
C ASN A 7 7.94 9.09 -22.80
N TYR A 8 6.80 8.47 -23.17
CA TYR A 8 5.64 8.38 -22.27
C TYR A 8 6.05 7.66 -20.96
N PRO A 9 5.68 8.18 -19.75
CA PRO A 9 4.70 9.23 -19.43
C PRO A 9 5.27 10.65 -19.31
N PHE A 10 6.53 10.86 -19.64
CA PHE A 10 7.21 12.15 -19.53
C PHE A 10 7.28 12.91 -20.85
N TYR A 11 7.58 14.20 -20.77
CA TYR A 11 7.92 15.00 -21.94
C TYR A 11 9.23 14.50 -22.57
N ASN A 12 9.40 14.73 -23.87
CA ASN A 12 10.59 14.29 -24.63
C ASN A 12 11.91 14.91 -24.16
N TRP A 13 11.88 16.04 -23.45
CA TRP A 13 13.07 16.70 -22.91
C TRP A 13 13.59 16.01 -21.62
N VAL A 14 12.78 15.19 -20.95
CA VAL A 14 13.19 14.46 -19.75
C VAL A 14 14.00 13.24 -20.14
N PRO A 15 15.28 13.12 -19.74
CA PRO A 15 16.08 11.95 -20.03
C PRO A 15 15.55 10.72 -19.26
N LYS A 16 15.71 9.52 -19.82
CA LYS A 16 15.17 8.27 -19.23
C LYS A 16 15.60 8.05 -17.79
N TRP A 17 16.87 8.28 -17.48
CA TRP A 17 17.39 8.08 -16.12
C TRP A 17 16.71 9.02 -15.11
N LEU A 18 16.46 10.28 -15.50
CA LEU A 18 15.77 11.25 -14.65
C LEU A 18 14.31 10.87 -14.45
N GLY A 19 13.63 10.38 -15.48
CA GLY A 19 12.26 9.87 -15.37
C GLY A 19 12.14 8.69 -14.40
N ILE A 20 13.08 7.75 -14.46
CA ILE A 20 13.15 6.62 -13.51
C ILE A 20 13.40 7.14 -12.08
N LEU A 21 14.34 8.07 -11.91
CA LEU A 21 14.64 8.67 -10.62
C LEU A 21 13.42 9.37 -10.01
N ILE A 22 12.69 10.15 -10.81
CA ILE A 22 11.45 10.83 -10.38
C ILE A 22 10.42 9.79 -9.90
N LEU A 23 10.17 8.74 -10.68
CA LEU A 23 9.21 7.69 -10.29
C LEU A 23 9.64 6.97 -9.02
N VAL A 24 10.93 6.71 -8.83
CA VAL A 24 11.46 6.12 -7.59
C VAL A 24 11.27 7.05 -6.40
N LEU A 25 11.60 8.34 -6.54
CA LEU A 25 11.44 9.32 -5.47
C LEU A 25 9.98 9.52 -5.05
N MET A 26 9.02 9.37 -5.98
CA MET A 26 7.58 9.43 -5.67
C MET A 26 7.12 8.31 -4.72
N PHE A 27 7.84 7.19 -4.61
CA PHE A 27 7.50 6.16 -3.64
C PHE A 27 7.79 6.57 -2.20
N ILE A 28 8.74 7.48 -1.95
CA ILE A 28 9.10 7.89 -0.59
C ILE A 28 7.88 8.41 0.18
N PRO A 29 7.16 9.47 -0.25
CA PRO A 29 6.00 9.96 0.50
C PRO A 29 4.85 8.92 0.55
N ILE A 30 4.71 8.06 -0.46
CA ILE A 30 3.69 7.01 -0.46
C ILE A 30 3.97 5.97 0.63
N LEU A 31 5.21 5.60 0.85
CA LEU A 31 5.61 4.56 1.80
C LEU A 31 5.74 5.09 3.23
N THR A 32 6.10 6.36 3.42
CA THR A 32 6.21 6.98 4.75
C THR A 32 4.90 7.02 5.51
N VAL A 33 3.75 7.10 4.83
CA VAL A 33 2.41 7.07 5.48
C VAL A 33 2.24 5.88 6.42
N GLY A 34 2.77 4.70 6.07
CA GLY A 34 2.68 3.51 6.93
C GLY A 34 3.57 3.56 8.16
N GLY A 35 4.61 4.40 8.16
CA GLY A 35 5.53 4.54 9.29
C GLY A 35 5.05 5.47 10.40
N VAL A 36 4.14 6.41 10.09
CA VAL A 36 3.72 7.45 11.05
C VAL A 36 3.13 6.86 12.34
N TYR A 37 2.24 5.88 12.24
CA TYR A 37 1.57 5.31 13.41
C TYR A 37 2.33 4.15 14.05
N SER A 38 3.07 3.39 13.26
CA SER A 38 3.70 2.15 13.75
C SER A 38 4.93 2.39 14.60
N VAL A 39 5.68 3.45 14.31
CA VAL A 39 6.96 3.73 14.96
C VAL A 39 6.86 4.88 15.95
N ASN A 40 5.96 5.83 15.73
CA ASN A 40 5.82 7.04 16.55
C ASN A 40 4.68 6.93 17.58
N SER A 41 4.31 5.71 17.97
CA SER A 41 3.17 5.47 18.86
C SER A 41 3.34 6.13 20.23
N THR A 42 4.54 6.12 20.78
CA THR A 42 4.86 6.71 22.10
C THR A 42 4.79 8.23 22.08
N GLU A 43 5.35 8.85 21.05
CA GLU A 43 5.32 10.31 20.87
C GLU A 43 3.89 10.80 20.64
N MET A 44 3.09 10.07 19.86
CA MET A 44 1.67 10.38 19.65
C MET A 44 0.86 10.23 20.94
N MET A 45 1.11 9.16 21.72
CA MET A 45 0.44 8.96 23.01
C MET A 45 0.75 10.09 24.00
N SER A 46 2.01 10.49 24.08
CA SER A 46 2.43 11.59 24.98
C SER A 46 1.89 12.94 24.51
N GLY A 47 1.90 13.21 23.22
CA GLY A 47 1.46 14.50 22.66
C GLY A 47 -0.06 14.70 22.70
N LEU A 48 -0.85 13.64 22.45
CA LEU A 48 -2.31 13.68 22.41
C LEU A 48 -2.96 13.25 23.74
N GLY A 49 -2.19 12.71 24.71
CA GLY A 49 -2.74 12.17 25.95
C GLY A 49 -3.67 10.96 25.72
N ILE A 50 -3.42 10.14 24.69
CA ILE A 50 -4.27 9.02 24.28
C ILE A 50 -3.63 7.67 24.65
N ILE A 51 -4.47 6.64 24.71
CA ILE A 51 -4.03 5.27 24.98
C ILE A 51 -3.44 4.60 23.73
N SER A 52 -2.59 3.59 23.90
CA SER A 52 -1.91 2.85 22.82
C SER A 52 -2.87 2.23 21.81
N GLU A 53 -4.06 1.83 22.26
CA GLU A 53 -5.12 1.23 21.46
C GLU A 53 -5.64 2.19 20.38
N HIS A 54 -5.73 3.47 20.69
CA HIS A 54 -6.15 4.48 19.73
C HIS A 54 -5.14 4.61 18.56
N VAL A 55 -3.84 4.62 18.88
CA VAL A 55 -2.79 4.66 17.85
C VAL A 55 -2.75 3.37 17.04
N THR A 56 -2.89 2.23 17.72
CA THR A 56 -2.97 0.91 17.07
C THR A 56 -4.16 0.82 16.12
N PHE A 57 -5.33 1.31 16.55
CA PHE A 57 -6.53 1.34 15.72
C PHE A 57 -6.34 2.21 14.47
N THR A 58 -5.76 3.40 14.58
CA THR A 58 -5.48 4.29 13.44
C THR A 58 -4.47 3.66 12.46
N ASN A 59 -3.48 2.93 12.96
CA ASN A 59 -2.56 2.17 12.12
C ASN A 59 -3.28 1.08 11.30
N PHE A 60 -4.14 0.29 11.95
CA PHE A 60 -4.97 -0.70 11.25
C PHE A 60 -5.97 -0.06 10.28
N ALA A 61 -6.49 1.13 10.59
CA ALA A 61 -7.40 1.87 9.72
C ALA A 61 -6.76 2.15 8.34
N THR A 62 -5.47 2.47 8.30
CA THR A 62 -4.71 2.60 7.03
C THR A 62 -4.69 1.28 6.25
N SER A 63 -4.45 0.15 6.93
CA SER A 63 -4.44 -1.18 6.31
C SER A 63 -5.82 -1.60 5.79
N ILE A 64 -6.89 -1.24 6.50
CA ILE A 64 -8.28 -1.47 6.09
C ILE A 64 -8.57 -0.70 4.79
N GLY A 65 -8.17 0.57 4.71
CA GLY A 65 -8.32 1.38 3.51
C GLY A 65 -7.62 0.74 2.29
N MET A 66 -6.40 0.23 2.47
CA MET A 66 -5.70 -0.50 1.42
C MET A 66 -6.44 -1.78 1.00
N ALA A 67 -6.90 -2.59 1.95
CA ALA A 67 -7.53 -3.87 1.68
C ALA A 67 -8.90 -3.73 1.01
N ALA A 68 -9.74 -2.83 1.49
CA ALA A 68 -11.10 -2.65 1.00
C ALA A 68 -11.15 -2.15 -0.44
N PHE A 69 -10.22 -1.31 -0.84
CA PHE A 69 -10.21 -0.72 -2.18
C PHE A 69 -9.26 -1.44 -3.16
N CYS A 70 -8.59 -2.50 -2.74
CA CYS A 70 -7.65 -3.27 -3.57
C CYS A 70 -8.24 -3.71 -4.93
N PRO A 71 -9.45 -4.27 -5.06
CA PRO A 71 -9.99 -4.68 -6.37
C PRO A 71 -10.27 -3.51 -7.32
N PHE A 72 -10.37 -2.29 -6.80
CA PHE A 72 -10.56 -1.08 -7.59
C PHE A 72 -9.32 -0.71 -8.43
N LEU A 73 -8.14 -1.13 -7.97
CA LEU A 73 -6.85 -0.76 -8.54
C LEU A 73 -6.70 -1.19 -9.98
N TYR A 74 -7.08 -2.43 -10.30
CA TYR A 74 -6.96 -2.94 -11.66
C TYR A 74 -7.70 -2.05 -12.67
N ARG A 75 -8.87 -1.54 -12.29
CA ARG A 75 -9.67 -0.68 -13.15
C ARG A 75 -9.09 0.73 -13.29
N LEU A 76 -8.53 1.26 -12.20
CA LEU A 76 -7.87 2.57 -12.23
C LEU A 76 -6.63 2.55 -13.12
N VAL A 77 -5.82 1.50 -13.04
CA VAL A 77 -4.62 1.35 -13.88
C VAL A 77 -4.98 1.27 -15.37
N VAL A 78 -6.10 0.61 -15.73
CA VAL A 78 -6.56 0.52 -17.13
C VAL A 78 -6.94 1.88 -17.72
N ILE A 79 -7.27 2.88 -16.90
CA ILE A 79 -7.63 4.25 -17.38
C ILE A 79 -6.44 4.96 -18.02
N ARG A 80 -5.20 4.63 -17.62
CA ARG A 80 -3.95 5.20 -18.14
C ARG A 80 -3.92 6.74 -18.22
N ARG A 81 -4.41 7.38 -17.15
CA ARG A 81 -4.35 8.84 -16.97
C ARG A 81 -3.40 9.16 -15.82
N GLU A 82 -2.17 8.71 -15.92
CA GLU A 82 -1.17 8.72 -14.85
C GLU A 82 -1.01 10.12 -14.24
N LYS A 83 -0.81 11.15 -15.07
CA LYS A 83 -0.68 12.53 -14.57
C LYS A 83 -1.87 12.95 -13.70
N MET A 84 -3.08 12.72 -14.19
CA MET A 84 -4.29 13.15 -13.48
C MET A 84 -4.49 12.39 -12.18
N MET A 85 -4.24 11.07 -12.21
CA MET A 85 -4.36 10.20 -11.04
C MET A 85 -3.31 10.53 -9.98
N CYS A 86 -2.06 10.74 -10.39
CA CYS A 86 -0.99 11.14 -9.49
C CYS A 86 -1.26 12.53 -8.89
N LEU A 87 -1.61 13.54 -9.70
CA LEU A 87 -1.92 14.86 -9.19
C LEU A 87 -3.10 14.85 -8.22
N ALA A 88 -4.20 14.22 -8.58
CA ALA A 88 -5.37 14.11 -7.71
C ALA A 88 -5.03 13.35 -6.41
N GLY A 89 -4.35 12.20 -6.52
CA GLY A 89 -3.98 11.39 -5.37
C GLY A 89 -3.02 12.09 -4.42
N PHE A 90 -1.96 12.72 -4.93
CA PHE A 90 -1.02 13.47 -4.09
C PHE A 90 -1.65 14.73 -3.49
N SER A 91 -2.51 15.45 -4.22
CA SER A 91 -3.21 16.61 -3.67
C SER A 91 -4.20 16.23 -2.56
N MET A 92 -4.95 15.12 -2.73
CA MET A 92 -5.82 14.61 -1.67
C MET A 92 -5.03 14.14 -0.46
N MET A 93 -3.90 13.46 -0.68
CA MET A 93 -3.01 13.00 0.38
C MET A 93 -2.40 14.18 1.16
N TYR A 94 -2.04 15.25 0.45
CA TYR A 94 -1.59 16.51 1.06
C TYR A 94 -2.65 17.11 1.99
N GLY A 95 -3.90 17.23 1.52
CA GLY A 95 -5.01 17.75 2.33
C GLY A 95 -5.32 16.87 3.55
N LEU A 96 -5.30 15.54 3.40
CA LEU A 96 -5.49 14.61 4.52
C LEU A 96 -4.33 14.69 5.53
N SER A 97 -3.09 14.87 5.06
CA SER A 97 -1.93 15.04 5.94
C SER A 97 -2.05 16.31 6.79
N TYR A 98 -2.54 17.40 6.20
CA TYR A 98 -2.81 18.64 6.93
C TYR A 98 -3.87 18.44 8.02
N ILE A 99 -4.99 17.77 7.69
CA ILE A 99 -6.04 17.47 8.67
C ILE A 99 -5.50 16.60 9.81
N CYS A 100 -4.67 15.58 9.49
CA CYS A 100 -4.07 14.73 10.52
C CYS A 100 -3.07 15.44 11.40
N ALA A 101 -2.36 16.47 10.89
CA ALA A 101 -1.42 17.25 11.68
C ALA A 101 -2.11 18.18 12.70
N GLU A 102 -3.27 18.70 12.35
CA GLU A 102 -3.99 19.72 13.15
C GLU A 102 -5.10 19.12 14.04
N THR A 103 -5.43 17.83 13.87
CA THR A 103 -6.59 17.26 14.57
C THR A 103 -6.19 16.52 15.84
N ASP A 104 -6.96 16.78 16.92
CA ASP A 104 -6.89 16.04 18.17
C ASP A 104 -7.96 14.94 18.25
N SER A 105 -8.88 14.88 17.28
CA SER A 105 -9.97 13.90 17.25
C SER A 105 -9.51 12.55 16.71
N ILE A 106 -9.51 11.52 17.55
CA ILE A 106 -9.14 10.14 17.17
C ILE A 106 -10.04 9.59 16.05
N PHE A 107 -11.33 9.92 16.09
CA PHE A 107 -12.27 9.48 15.06
C PHE A 107 -11.91 10.06 13.69
N LEU A 108 -11.61 11.36 13.64
CA LEU A 108 -11.21 12.03 12.41
C LEU A 108 -9.87 11.50 11.91
N LEU A 109 -8.92 11.26 12.83
CA LEU A 109 -7.63 10.67 12.52
C LEU A 109 -7.78 9.26 11.90
N ALA A 110 -8.65 8.42 12.47
CA ALA A 110 -8.93 7.08 11.93
C ALA A 110 -9.61 7.14 10.54
N LEU A 111 -10.56 8.05 10.35
CA LEU A 111 -11.23 8.25 9.05
C LEU A 111 -10.22 8.70 7.98
N CYS A 112 -9.40 9.70 8.30
CA CYS A 112 -8.33 10.15 7.41
C CYS A 112 -7.34 9.03 7.10
N SER A 113 -7.04 8.16 8.07
CA SER A 113 -6.14 7.01 7.88
C SER A 113 -6.70 5.98 6.91
N VAL A 114 -8.01 5.68 6.95
CA VAL A 114 -8.66 4.81 5.94
C VAL A 114 -8.52 5.41 4.54
N LEU A 115 -8.80 6.71 4.39
CA LEU A 115 -8.69 7.40 3.11
C LEU A 115 -7.24 7.48 2.61
N MET A 116 -6.28 7.74 3.50
CA MET A 116 -4.85 7.69 3.18
C MET A 116 -4.42 6.30 2.73
N GLY A 117 -4.91 5.24 3.39
CA GLY A 117 -4.65 3.86 2.99
C GLY A 117 -5.13 3.56 1.56
N PHE A 118 -6.34 4.01 1.22
CA PHE A 118 -6.86 3.92 -0.15
C PHE A 118 -5.97 4.65 -1.15
N LEU A 119 -5.65 5.93 -0.89
CA LEU A 119 -4.81 6.74 -1.77
C LEU A 119 -3.41 6.16 -1.93
N ARG A 120 -2.82 5.70 -0.83
CA ARG A 120 -1.52 5.02 -0.82
C ARG A 120 -1.52 3.85 -1.79
N MET A 121 -2.53 3.00 -1.72
CA MET A 121 -2.62 1.82 -2.59
C MET A 121 -2.78 2.21 -4.06
N VAL A 122 -3.64 3.20 -4.36
CA VAL A 122 -3.83 3.73 -5.72
C VAL A 122 -2.54 4.30 -6.28
N LEU A 123 -1.89 5.20 -5.55
CA LEU A 123 -0.65 5.85 -5.98
C LEU A 123 0.50 4.85 -6.14
N MET A 124 0.62 3.90 -5.21
CA MET A 124 1.62 2.84 -5.28
C MET A 124 1.48 2.03 -6.56
N MET A 125 0.26 1.60 -6.90
CA MET A 125 0.02 0.79 -8.10
C MET A 125 0.19 1.59 -9.38
N VAL A 126 -0.36 2.80 -9.45
CA VAL A 126 -0.19 3.67 -10.64
C VAL A 126 1.28 3.95 -10.90
N ASN A 127 2.02 4.32 -9.85
CA ASN A 127 3.44 4.63 -9.97
C ASN A 127 4.28 3.39 -10.31
N LEU A 128 3.97 2.22 -9.72
CA LEU A 128 4.63 0.96 -10.02
C LEU A 128 4.43 0.56 -11.49
N PHE A 129 3.20 0.55 -11.97
CA PHE A 129 2.92 0.23 -13.38
C PHE A 129 3.59 1.21 -14.33
N THR A 130 3.59 2.49 -13.98
CA THR A 130 4.28 3.52 -14.76
C THR A 130 5.78 3.28 -14.79
N LEU A 131 6.39 2.95 -13.65
CA LEU A 131 7.82 2.64 -13.55
C LEU A 131 8.19 1.41 -14.40
N ILE A 132 7.42 0.33 -14.28
CA ILE A 132 7.64 -0.90 -15.03
C ILE A 132 7.52 -0.65 -16.55
N LEU A 133 6.50 0.10 -17.00
CA LEU A 133 6.31 0.44 -18.40
C LEU A 133 7.45 1.36 -18.91
N TYR A 134 7.86 2.31 -18.10
CA TYR A 134 8.87 3.30 -18.47
C TYR A 134 10.30 2.72 -18.47
N ALA A 135 10.62 1.82 -17.58
CA ALA A 135 11.92 1.14 -17.55
C ALA A 135 12.23 0.31 -18.81
N GLY A 136 11.21 0.07 -19.66
CA GLY A 136 11.43 -0.19 -21.08
C GLY A 136 11.66 -1.64 -21.51
N ARG A 137 11.36 -2.61 -20.65
CA ARG A 137 11.42 -4.04 -21.06
C ARG A 137 10.05 -4.66 -21.32
N ILE A 138 8.98 -4.03 -20.88
CA ILE A 138 7.60 -4.54 -21.03
C ILE A 138 6.97 -4.20 -22.39
N GLU A 139 7.59 -3.37 -23.24
CA GLU A 139 7.12 -3.27 -24.64
C GLU A 139 7.08 -4.64 -25.32
N ALA A 140 7.97 -5.54 -24.96
CA ALA A 140 7.93 -6.94 -25.41
C ALA A 140 6.68 -7.67 -24.90
N TYR A 141 6.24 -7.42 -23.65
CA TYR A 141 5.04 -8.03 -23.06
C TYR A 141 3.73 -7.54 -23.69
N LEU A 142 3.68 -6.27 -24.08
CA LEU A 142 2.48 -5.69 -24.71
C LEU A 142 2.40 -5.95 -26.22
N LYS A 143 3.50 -6.33 -26.86
CA LYS A 143 3.53 -6.72 -28.28
C LYS A 143 3.10 -8.17 -28.54
N ILE A 144 2.96 -8.99 -27.51
CA ILE A 144 2.36 -10.32 -27.67
C ILE A 144 0.87 -10.11 -27.94
N LYS A 145 0.51 -10.11 -29.23
CA LYS A 145 -0.90 -10.19 -29.63
C LYS A 145 -1.47 -11.49 -29.09
N PRO A 146 -2.65 -11.47 -28.43
CA PRO A 146 -3.32 -12.70 -28.05
C PRO A 146 -3.56 -13.52 -29.33
N GLY A 147 -2.94 -14.68 -29.45
CA GLY A 147 -3.11 -15.61 -30.57
C GLY A 147 -1.88 -15.85 -31.46
N LEU A 148 -0.73 -15.22 -31.21
CA LEU A 148 0.53 -15.63 -31.83
C LEU A 148 1.35 -16.45 -30.81
N GLU A 149 1.41 -17.76 -31.05
CA GLU A 149 2.44 -18.59 -30.42
C GLU A 149 3.82 -18.12 -30.91
N PRO A 150 4.79 -17.94 -30.02
CA PRO A 150 6.15 -17.63 -30.43
C PRO A 150 6.73 -18.83 -31.17
N VAL A 151 7.20 -18.57 -32.37
CA VAL A 151 7.70 -19.61 -33.31
C VAL A 151 9.00 -20.24 -32.83
N ASP A 152 9.72 -19.64 -31.88
CA ASP A 152 11.00 -20.13 -31.37
C ASP A 152 10.99 -20.27 -29.85
N GLY A 153 11.25 -21.49 -29.34
CA GLY A 153 11.27 -21.81 -27.89
C GLY A 153 12.28 -20.99 -27.05
N GLU A 154 13.32 -20.42 -27.66
CA GLU A 154 14.30 -19.56 -26.98
C GLU A 154 13.72 -18.22 -26.43
N GLY A 155 12.66 -17.73 -27.04
CA GLY A 155 12.02 -16.46 -26.62
C GLY A 155 11.33 -16.56 -25.24
N TRP A 156 10.76 -17.71 -24.92
CA TRP A 156 10.09 -17.95 -23.65
C TRP A 156 11.07 -18.07 -22.49
N ASP A 157 12.19 -18.72 -22.69
CA ASP A 157 13.21 -18.90 -21.64
C ASP A 157 13.79 -17.56 -21.17
N LYS A 158 14.08 -16.63 -22.10
CA LYS A 158 14.56 -15.29 -21.75
C LYS A 158 13.51 -14.48 -21.00
N LEU A 159 12.23 -14.57 -21.42
CA LEU A 159 11.12 -13.87 -20.81
C LEU A 159 10.85 -14.38 -19.39
N ASP A 160 10.93 -15.68 -19.17
CA ASP A 160 10.72 -16.30 -17.86
C ASP A 160 11.86 -15.98 -16.89
N ILE A 161 13.11 -15.92 -17.38
CA ILE A 161 14.27 -15.48 -16.59
C ILE A 161 14.11 -14.00 -16.18
N GLU A 162 13.70 -13.12 -17.11
CA GLU A 162 13.48 -11.70 -16.79
C GLU A 162 12.34 -11.51 -15.78
N ARG A 163 11.26 -12.29 -15.87
CA ARG A 163 10.17 -12.31 -14.86
C ARG A 163 10.66 -12.78 -13.50
N SER A 164 11.44 -13.85 -13.49
CA SER A 164 11.97 -14.46 -12.28
C SER A 164 12.90 -13.52 -11.50
N ILE A 165 13.58 -12.61 -12.19
CA ILE A 165 14.43 -11.59 -11.56
C ILE A 165 13.66 -10.34 -11.19
N ALA A 166 12.78 -9.86 -12.08
CA ALA A 166 12.09 -8.59 -11.92
C ALA A 166 11.11 -8.60 -10.72
N GLN A 167 10.37 -9.67 -10.53
CA GLN A 167 9.35 -9.74 -9.48
C GLN A 167 9.95 -9.75 -8.07
N PRO A 168 10.94 -10.59 -7.72
CA PRO A 168 11.62 -10.51 -6.42
C PRO A 168 12.39 -9.20 -6.23
N GLY A 169 13.00 -8.67 -7.30
CA GLY A 169 13.72 -7.39 -7.26
C GLY A 169 12.83 -6.21 -6.91
N ILE A 170 11.64 -6.13 -7.48
CA ILE A 170 10.64 -5.10 -7.16
C ILE A 170 10.20 -5.23 -5.70
N TYR A 171 9.92 -6.45 -5.23
CA TYR A 171 9.52 -6.70 -3.85
C TYR A 171 10.60 -6.26 -2.86
N LEU A 172 11.86 -6.66 -3.12
CA LEU A 172 13.02 -6.26 -2.33
C LEU A 172 13.16 -4.73 -2.26
N PHE A 173 13.01 -4.06 -3.40
CA PHE A 173 13.05 -2.61 -3.50
C PHE A 173 12.00 -1.94 -2.59
N PHE A 174 10.74 -2.42 -2.61
CA PHE A 174 9.69 -1.88 -1.74
C PHE A 174 9.96 -2.13 -0.26
N MET A 175 10.49 -3.29 0.10
CA MET A 175 10.83 -3.61 1.49
C MET A 175 11.91 -2.67 2.02
N ILE A 176 12.99 -2.46 1.26
CA ILE A 176 14.07 -1.56 1.65
C ILE A 176 13.57 -0.11 1.74
N LEU A 177 12.82 0.35 0.74
CA LEU A 177 12.32 1.72 0.71
C LEU A 177 11.28 1.96 1.83
N GLY A 178 10.45 0.97 2.14
CA GLY A 178 9.52 1.02 3.28
C GLY A 178 10.24 1.15 4.61
N GLN A 179 11.31 0.38 4.83
CA GLN A 179 12.09 0.45 6.05
C GLN A 179 12.85 1.79 6.19
N LEU A 180 13.40 2.32 5.10
CA LEU A 180 14.00 3.66 5.09
C LEU A 180 12.97 4.73 5.45
N GLY A 181 11.75 4.61 4.92
CA GLY A 181 10.64 5.50 5.27
C GLY A 181 10.28 5.45 6.76
N THR A 182 10.20 4.26 7.35
CA THR A 182 9.92 4.11 8.79
C THR A 182 11.05 4.67 9.66
N SER A 183 12.30 4.44 9.31
CA SER A 183 13.46 4.99 10.02
C SER A 183 13.50 6.51 9.95
N LEU A 184 13.17 7.10 8.81
CA LEU A 184 13.11 8.54 8.63
C LEU A 184 12.01 9.17 9.48
N THR A 185 10.82 8.56 9.51
CA THR A 185 9.70 9.06 10.34
C THR A 185 9.99 8.96 11.82
N ALA A 186 10.67 7.90 12.26
CA ALA A 186 11.09 7.73 13.65
C ALA A 186 12.11 8.79 14.07
N TRP A 187 13.08 9.08 13.21
CA TRP A 187 14.07 10.13 13.47
C TRP A 187 13.43 11.51 13.57
N LEU A 188 12.52 11.84 12.67
CA LEU A 188 11.81 13.13 12.70
C LEU A 188 10.97 13.31 13.97
N ALA A 189 10.25 12.25 14.39
CA ALA A 189 9.44 12.33 15.60
C ALA A 189 10.27 12.34 16.89
N TYR A 190 11.48 11.79 16.87
CA TYR A 190 12.41 11.84 18.00
C TYR A 190 13.03 13.23 18.20
N GLU A 191 13.49 13.89 17.09
CA GLU A 191 14.12 15.23 17.14
C GLU A 191 13.11 16.36 17.31
N TYR A 192 11.89 16.16 16.80
CA TYR A 192 10.81 17.15 16.78
C TYR A 192 9.54 16.54 17.38
N GLU A 193 8.42 17.23 17.28
CA GLU A 193 7.12 16.71 17.65
C GLU A 193 6.59 15.75 16.55
N TRP A 194 5.70 14.82 16.91
CA TRP A 194 5.14 13.80 15.98
C TRP A 194 4.41 14.45 14.78
N GLN A 195 3.83 15.66 14.93
CA GLN A 195 3.16 16.39 13.86
C GLN A 195 4.12 16.79 12.73
N TYR A 196 5.40 17.02 13.03
CA TYR A 196 6.40 17.36 12.02
C TYR A 196 6.59 16.29 10.96
N VAL A 197 6.27 15.05 11.27
CA VAL A 197 6.27 13.97 10.27
C VAL A 197 5.25 14.25 9.16
N TYR A 198 4.06 14.76 9.53
CA TYR A 198 3.05 15.16 8.55
C TYR A 198 3.46 16.39 7.75
N TYR A 199 4.03 17.40 8.39
CA TYR A 199 4.52 18.60 7.69
C TYR A 199 5.65 18.26 6.72
N TYR A 200 6.58 17.38 7.13
CA TYR A 200 7.61 16.86 6.23
C TYR A 200 7.00 16.11 5.04
N MET A 201 6.03 15.24 5.29
CA MET A 201 5.33 14.53 4.23
C MET A 201 4.61 15.48 3.29
N MET A 202 3.96 16.53 3.80
CA MET A 202 3.34 17.59 2.99
C MET A 202 4.37 18.29 2.09
N GLY A 203 5.54 18.62 2.61
CA GLY A 203 6.64 19.18 1.83
C GLY A 203 7.06 18.26 0.67
N MET A 204 7.24 16.97 0.94
CA MET A 204 7.57 15.97 -0.07
C MET A 204 6.47 15.79 -1.12
N LEU A 205 5.20 15.76 -0.68
CA LEU A 205 4.03 15.67 -1.58
C LEU A 205 3.94 16.88 -2.50
N LEU A 206 4.19 18.08 -1.98
CA LEU A 206 4.20 19.32 -2.76
C LEU A 206 5.29 19.30 -3.82
N VAL A 207 6.50 18.85 -3.47
CA VAL A 207 7.59 18.65 -4.45
C VAL A 207 7.17 17.64 -5.53
N CYS A 208 6.56 16.51 -5.16
CA CYS A 208 6.05 15.54 -6.12
C CYS A 208 4.99 16.14 -7.06
N ILE A 209 4.03 16.91 -6.52
CA ILE A 209 2.99 17.60 -7.32
C ILE A 209 3.64 18.53 -8.34
N LEU A 210 4.59 19.38 -7.91
CA LEU A 210 5.30 20.31 -8.79
C LEU A 210 6.08 19.57 -9.88
N VAL A 211 6.82 18.51 -9.51
CA VAL A 211 7.59 17.70 -10.45
C VAL A 211 6.68 17.04 -11.49
N ILE A 212 5.55 16.46 -11.09
CA ILE A 212 4.58 15.85 -12.00
C ILE A 212 3.98 16.90 -12.93
N PHE A 213 3.64 18.06 -12.38
CA PHE A 213 3.05 19.14 -13.17
C PHE A 213 3.96 19.58 -14.31
N VAL A 214 5.26 19.71 -14.04
CA VAL A 214 6.27 20.16 -15.01
C VAL A 214 6.72 19.06 -15.96
N THR A 215 6.89 17.81 -15.47
CA THR A 215 7.56 16.74 -16.23
C THR A 215 6.62 15.84 -17.02
N MET A 216 5.34 15.73 -16.63
CA MET A 216 4.37 14.86 -17.28
C MET A 216 3.40 15.64 -18.17
N PRO A 217 3.26 15.25 -19.45
CA PRO A 217 2.25 15.83 -20.34
C PRO A 217 0.84 15.35 -19.97
N TYR A 218 -0.15 16.16 -20.31
CA TYR A 218 -1.54 15.78 -20.20
C TYR A 218 -1.97 15.01 -21.43
N HIS A 219 -2.05 13.69 -21.35
CA HIS A 219 -2.52 12.86 -22.45
C HIS A 219 -3.97 12.43 -22.26
N ARG A 220 -4.81 12.68 -23.26
CA ARG A 220 -6.14 12.10 -23.36
C ARG A 220 -6.04 10.78 -24.11
N PHE A 221 -6.04 9.66 -23.41
CA PHE A 221 -6.32 8.39 -24.06
C PHE A 221 -7.80 8.31 -24.40
N GLN A 222 -8.09 7.86 -25.64
CA GLN A 222 -9.46 7.73 -26.15
C GLN A 222 -10.23 6.54 -25.56
N ASN A 223 -10.01 6.15 -24.33
CA ASN A 223 -10.83 5.13 -23.73
C ASN A 223 -12.23 5.72 -23.43
N LYS A 224 -13.18 5.36 -24.28
CA LYS A 224 -14.54 5.92 -24.35
C LYS A 224 -15.42 5.63 -23.15
N ARG A 225 -15.02 4.78 -22.19
CA ARG A 225 -15.82 4.45 -21.00
C ARG A 225 -14.96 4.48 -19.75
N PHE A 226 -15.41 5.24 -18.78
CA PHE A 226 -14.86 5.19 -17.44
C PHE A 226 -15.28 3.84 -16.82
N PRO A 227 -14.35 2.91 -16.52
CA PRO A 227 -14.70 1.55 -16.12
C PRO A 227 -15.18 1.45 -14.68
N ILE A 228 -15.38 2.58 -14.01
CA ILE A 228 -15.75 2.65 -12.60
C ILE A 228 -17.27 2.78 -12.51
N ASN A 229 -17.93 1.76 -11.95
CA ASN A 229 -19.32 1.84 -11.56
C ASN A 229 -19.43 2.36 -10.12
N PHE A 230 -20.27 3.36 -9.89
CA PHE A 230 -20.54 3.92 -8.56
C PHE A 230 -20.97 2.83 -7.54
N ARG A 231 -21.68 1.81 -8.00
CA ARG A 231 -22.07 0.66 -7.19
C ARG A 231 -20.86 -0.11 -6.61
N GLN A 232 -19.74 -0.21 -7.36
CA GLN A 232 -18.55 -0.91 -6.88
C GLN A 232 -17.84 -0.13 -5.79
N PHE A 233 -17.90 1.19 -5.85
CA PHE A 233 -17.44 2.03 -4.75
C PHE A 233 -18.30 1.80 -3.49
N GLY A 234 -19.62 1.68 -3.65
CA GLY A 234 -20.53 1.32 -2.56
C GLY A 234 -20.19 -0.06 -1.94
N ASN A 235 -19.88 -1.06 -2.77
CA ASN A 235 -19.47 -2.40 -2.29
C ASN A 235 -18.13 -2.36 -1.55
N ALA A 236 -17.16 -1.55 -2.00
CA ALA A 236 -15.91 -1.36 -1.29
C ALA A 236 -16.12 -0.70 0.08
N THR A 237 -16.99 0.32 0.15
CA THR A 237 -17.36 0.98 1.40
C THR A 237 -18.09 0.03 2.34
N LEU A 238 -19.01 -0.79 1.81
CA LEU A 238 -19.69 -1.83 2.58
C LEU A 238 -18.71 -2.84 3.17
N PHE A 239 -17.64 -3.18 2.45
CA PHE A 239 -16.60 -4.07 2.94
C PHE A 239 -15.69 -3.43 4.01
N CYS A 240 -15.53 -2.10 3.99
CA CYS A 240 -14.81 -1.40 5.06
C CYS A 240 -15.47 -1.57 6.43
N ILE A 241 -16.80 -1.57 6.49
CA ILE A 241 -17.54 -1.59 7.78
C ILE A 241 -17.20 -2.81 8.62
N PRO A 242 -17.32 -4.06 8.13
CA PRO A 242 -16.99 -5.25 8.93
C PRO A 242 -15.51 -5.29 9.31
N LEU A 243 -14.60 -4.79 8.47
CA LEU A 243 -13.17 -4.74 8.79
C LEU A 243 -12.89 -3.75 9.91
N VAL A 244 -13.51 -2.55 9.89
CA VAL A 244 -13.37 -1.55 10.95
C VAL A 244 -13.94 -2.09 12.26
N CYS A 245 -15.15 -2.65 12.25
CA CYS A 245 -15.80 -3.21 13.43
C CYS A 245 -15.00 -4.39 14.01
N PHE A 246 -14.51 -5.29 13.18
CA PHE A 246 -13.66 -6.41 13.62
C PHE A 246 -12.36 -5.90 14.25
N THR A 247 -11.71 -4.94 13.64
CA THR A 247 -10.48 -4.33 14.16
C THR A 247 -10.75 -3.62 15.48
N TYR A 248 -11.90 -2.93 15.61
CA TYR A 248 -12.31 -2.30 16.86
C TYR A 248 -12.43 -3.32 18.00
N VAL A 249 -13.13 -4.44 17.76
CA VAL A 249 -13.25 -5.54 18.74
C VAL A 249 -11.88 -6.09 19.13
N MET A 250 -10.98 -6.31 18.19
CA MET A 250 -9.67 -6.88 18.46
C MET A 250 -8.75 -5.93 19.23
N VAL A 251 -8.80 -4.64 18.93
CA VAL A 251 -7.92 -3.63 19.55
C VAL A 251 -8.43 -3.23 20.92
N TYR A 252 -9.73 -2.96 21.06
CA TYR A 252 -10.30 -2.46 22.33
C TYR A 252 -10.84 -3.54 23.24
N GLY A 253 -10.93 -4.80 22.79
CA GLY A 253 -11.54 -5.88 23.55
C GLY A 253 -10.97 -6.02 24.96
N LYS A 254 -9.64 -5.97 25.11
CA LYS A 254 -8.97 -6.08 26.40
C LYS A 254 -9.25 -4.89 27.33
N VAL A 255 -9.33 -3.68 26.81
CA VAL A 255 -9.52 -2.44 27.58
C VAL A 255 -10.96 -2.28 28.03
N LEU A 256 -11.90 -2.80 27.22
CA LEU A 256 -13.34 -2.73 27.47
C LEU A 256 -13.93 -4.05 27.98
N ASP A 257 -13.11 -4.90 28.60
CA ASP A 257 -13.52 -6.18 29.19
C ASP A 257 -14.32 -7.11 28.26
N TRP A 258 -13.96 -7.08 26.96
CA TRP A 258 -14.52 -7.94 25.92
C TRP A 258 -16.06 -7.88 25.87
N TRP A 259 -16.73 -9.01 26.12
CA TRP A 259 -18.18 -9.16 25.98
C TRP A 259 -19.02 -8.45 27.04
N ASP A 260 -18.39 -7.91 28.10
CA ASP A 260 -19.12 -7.21 29.16
C ASP A 260 -19.52 -5.80 28.70
N ASP A 261 -18.73 -5.18 27.83
CA ASP A 261 -19.05 -3.87 27.26
C ASP A 261 -20.07 -3.96 26.11
N PRO A 262 -21.15 -3.15 26.14
CA PRO A 262 -22.16 -3.12 25.08
C PRO A 262 -21.63 -2.66 23.74
N THR A 263 -20.58 -1.79 23.69
CA THR A 263 -20.02 -1.27 22.44
C THR A 263 -19.26 -2.37 21.68
N ILE A 264 -18.52 -3.24 22.38
CA ILE A 264 -17.86 -4.41 21.79
C ILE A 264 -18.88 -5.38 21.22
N ARG A 265 -19.95 -5.67 21.96
CA ARG A 265 -21.04 -6.55 21.49
C ARG A 265 -21.69 -6.00 20.22
N MET A 266 -22.03 -4.71 20.20
CA MET A 266 -22.62 -4.06 19.04
C MET A 266 -21.66 -4.06 17.85
N ALA A 267 -20.38 -3.77 18.05
CA ALA A 267 -19.38 -3.83 17.00
C ALA A 267 -19.21 -5.24 16.43
N ALA A 268 -19.17 -6.27 17.28
CA ALA A 268 -19.06 -7.66 16.84
C ALA A 268 -20.29 -8.11 16.03
N ILE A 269 -21.51 -7.80 16.50
CA ILE A 269 -22.75 -8.10 15.79
C ILE A 269 -22.76 -7.37 14.44
N THR A 270 -22.40 -6.10 14.42
CA THR A 270 -22.33 -5.30 13.18
C THR A 270 -21.30 -5.87 12.20
N ALA A 271 -20.13 -6.29 12.68
CA ALA A 271 -19.11 -6.93 11.84
C ALA A 271 -19.64 -8.22 11.18
N VAL A 272 -20.30 -9.07 11.93
CA VAL A 272 -20.86 -10.34 11.42
C VAL A 272 -21.99 -10.08 10.41
N LEU A 273 -22.95 -9.22 10.77
CA LEU A 273 -24.12 -8.94 9.91
C LEU A 273 -23.69 -8.26 8.60
N THR A 274 -22.85 -7.22 8.68
CA THR A 274 -22.40 -6.49 7.47
C THR A 274 -21.44 -7.35 6.62
N GLY A 275 -20.60 -8.18 7.25
CA GLY A 275 -19.76 -9.16 6.55
C GLY A 275 -20.59 -10.21 5.83
N ALA A 276 -21.60 -10.80 6.49
CA ALA A 276 -22.50 -11.77 5.87
C ALA A 276 -23.28 -11.14 4.71
N LEU A 277 -23.80 -9.93 4.89
CA LEU A 277 -24.50 -9.17 3.85
C LEU A 277 -23.59 -8.91 2.64
N PHE A 278 -22.36 -8.49 2.88
CA PHE A 278 -21.36 -8.30 1.82
C PHE A 278 -21.12 -9.58 1.02
N PHE A 279 -20.81 -10.68 1.69
CA PHE A 279 -20.57 -11.98 1.02
C PHE A 279 -21.81 -12.47 0.27
N TYR A 280 -23.01 -12.29 0.84
CA TYR A 280 -24.25 -12.63 0.15
C TYR A 280 -24.44 -11.83 -1.13
N MET A 281 -24.25 -10.50 -1.06
CA MET A 281 -24.37 -9.62 -2.22
C MET A 281 -23.34 -9.95 -3.31
N GLU A 282 -22.10 -10.24 -2.92
CA GLU A 282 -21.02 -10.60 -3.86
C GLU A 282 -21.21 -11.99 -4.49
N SER A 283 -21.78 -12.95 -3.75
CA SER A 283 -22.04 -14.30 -4.29
C SER A 283 -23.19 -14.33 -5.29
N THR A 284 -24.17 -13.42 -5.16
CA THR A 284 -25.40 -13.39 -5.99
C THR A 284 -25.21 -12.50 -7.23
N HIS A 285 -24.22 -11.63 -7.25
CA HIS A 285 -24.06 -10.64 -8.30
C HIS A 285 -23.36 -11.19 -9.56
N ARG A 286 -23.87 -10.80 -10.76
CA ARG A 286 -23.29 -11.16 -12.07
C ARG A 286 -21.87 -10.62 -12.32
N SER A 287 -21.53 -9.46 -11.73
CA SER A 287 -20.20 -8.83 -11.80
C SER A 287 -19.73 -8.46 -10.40
N PRO A 288 -19.27 -9.43 -9.61
CA PRO A 288 -18.89 -9.20 -8.23
C PRO A 288 -17.68 -8.27 -8.12
N TYR A 289 -17.60 -7.51 -7.04
CA TYR A 289 -16.44 -6.70 -6.70
C TYR A 289 -15.26 -7.59 -6.29
N TYR A 290 -15.54 -8.57 -5.42
CA TYR A 290 -14.66 -9.68 -5.09
C TYR A 290 -15.17 -10.98 -5.71
N GLN A 291 -14.36 -11.62 -6.51
CA GLN A 291 -14.70 -12.94 -7.08
C GLN A 291 -14.51 -14.04 -6.02
N VAL A 292 -15.46 -14.16 -5.09
CA VAL A 292 -15.41 -15.16 -4.01
C VAL A 292 -15.26 -16.59 -4.55
N GLY A 293 -15.76 -16.85 -5.76
CA GLY A 293 -15.61 -18.15 -6.43
C GLY A 293 -14.17 -18.62 -6.65
N VAL A 294 -13.22 -17.69 -6.68
CA VAL A 294 -11.79 -17.98 -6.82
C VAL A 294 -11.25 -18.74 -5.61
N LEU A 295 -11.84 -18.58 -4.42
CA LEU A 295 -11.48 -19.33 -3.22
C LEU A 295 -11.79 -20.85 -3.33
N LYS A 296 -12.59 -21.27 -4.32
CA LYS A 296 -12.82 -22.70 -4.60
C LYS A 296 -11.59 -23.39 -5.19
N LEU A 297 -10.68 -22.63 -5.82
CA LEU A 297 -9.45 -23.16 -6.38
C LEU A 297 -8.46 -23.58 -5.28
N ARG A 298 -7.99 -24.83 -5.32
CA ARG A 298 -7.05 -25.37 -4.33
C ARG A 298 -5.78 -24.54 -4.21
N THR A 299 -5.22 -24.13 -5.33
CA THR A 299 -3.99 -23.32 -5.37
C THR A 299 -4.14 -22.00 -4.62
N ILE A 300 -5.29 -21.34 -4.77
CA ILE A 300 -5.54 -20.06 -4.10
C ILE A 300 -5.76 -20.24 -2.60
N ARG A 301 -6.49 -21.28 -2.19
CA ARG A 301 -6.65 -21.62 -0.77
C ARG A 301 -5.31 -21.91 -0.11
N MET A 302 -4.44 -22.68 -0.77
CA MET A 302 -3.09 -22.95 -0.26
C MET A 302 -2.24 -21.68 -0.19
N GLY A 303 -2.33 -20.79 -1.19
CA GLY A 303 -1.66 -19.50 -1.18
C GLY A 303 -2.12 -18.59 -0.03
N VAL A 304 -3.43 -18.51 0.20
CA VAL A 304 -4.00 -17.74 1.31
C VAL A 304 -3.55 -18.31 2.67
N LEU A 305 -3.59 -19.65 2.83
CA LEU A 305 -3.11 -20.31 4.06
C LEU A 305 -1.62 -20.01 4.30
N PHE A 306 -0.80 -20.14 3.25
CA PHE A 306 0.63 -19.86 3.35
C PHE A 306 0.90 -18.39 3.70
N TYR A 307 0.18 -17.47 3.09
CA TYR A 307 0.28 -16.05 3.41
C TYR A 307 -0.16 -15.76 4.85
N PHE A 308 -1.24 -16.39 5.32
CA PHE A 308 -1.68 -16.27 6.71
C PHE A 308 -0.60 -16.75 7.69
N LEU A 309 0.03 -17.89 7.43
CA LEU A 309 1.11 -18.42 8.25
C LEU A 309 2.34 -17.48 8.23
N LEU A 310 2.69 -16.92 7.07
CA LEU A 310 3.77 -15.93 6.97
C LEU A 310 3.47 -14.67 7.79
N MET A 311 2.24 -14.16 7.74
CA MET A 311 1.83 -12.99 8.52
C MET A 311 1.81 -13.28 10.03
N PHE A 312 1.41 -14.49 10.42
CA PHE A 312 1.48 -14.95 11.80
C PHE A 312 2.93 -14.99 12.30
N LEU A 313 3.85 -15.53 11.51
CA LEU A 313 5.28 -15.51 11.84
C LEU A 313 5.83 -14.08 11.91
N ASN A 314 5.44 -13.21 10.98
CA ASN A 314 5.87 -11.81 10.98
C ASN A 314 5.37 -11.03 12.21
N SER A 315 4.24 -11.43 12.79
CA SER A 315 3.73 -10.81 14.02
C SER A 315 4.69 -10.97 15.21
N SER A 316 5.60 -11.94 15.17
CA SER A 316 6.66 -12.12 16.17
C SER A 316 7.59 -10.91 16.29
N ALA A 317 7.73 -10.11 15.22
CA ALA A 317 8.50 -8.86 15.25
C ALA A 317 7.97 -7.87 16.27
N MET A 318 6.66 -7.90 16.57
CA MET A 318 6.06 -7.08 17.61
C MET A 318 6.62 -7.41 19.00
N PHE A 319 6.84 -8.69 19.30
CA PHE A 319 7.45 -9.10 20.58
C PHE A 319 8.90 -8.61 20.69
N VAL A 320 9.65 -8.61 19.59
CA VAL A 320 11.01 -8.08 19.57
C VAL A 320 11.00 -6.58 19.87
N ASN A 321 10.08 -5.83 19.26
CA ASN A 321 9.94 -4.39 19.51
C ASN A 321 9.54 -4.08 20.96
N VAL A 322 8.61 -4.84 21.53
CA VAL A 322 8.21 -4.69 22.93
C VAL A 322 9.37 -5.02 23.87
N PHE A 323 10.10 -6.10 23.60
CA PHE A 323 11.29 -6.47 24.38
C PHE A 323 12.38 -5.41 24.30
N ALA A 324 12.63 -4.86 23.13
CA ALA A 324 13.61 -3.79 22.92
C ALA A 324 13.21 -2.52 23.69
N GLY A 325 11.95 -2.09 23.60
CA GLY A 325 11.46 -0.90 24.29
C GLY A 325 11.39 -1.05 25.81
N ILE A 326 10.80 -2.15 26.31
CA ILE A 326 10.57 -2.36 27.75
C ILE A 326 11.77 -3.04 28.41
N GLY A 327 12.27 -4.13 27.84
CA GLY A 327 13.34 -4.94 28.42
C GLY A 327 14.71 -4.28 28.32
N MET A 328 15.04 -3.72 27.16
CA MET A 328 16.32 -3.07 26.91
C MET A 328 16.28 -1.54 27.12
N LYS A 329 15.09 -0.97 27.35
CA LYS A 329 14.85 0.48 27.52
C LYS A 329 15.37 1.31 26.37
N LEU A 330 15.24 0.80 25.13
CA LEU A 330 15.64 1.53 23.93
C LEU A 330 14.57 2.54 23.56
N ASP A 331 15.02 3.72 23.14
CA ASP A 331 14.14 4.75 22.59
C ASP A 331 13.56 4.30 21.22
N ASN A 332 12.45 4.91 20.80
CA ASN A 332 11.80 4.56 19.52
C ASN A 332 12.74 4.69 18.33
N TRP A 333 13.61 5.70 18.31
CA TRP A 333 14.64 5.85 17.30
C TRP A 333 15.63 4.68 17.28
N GLN A 334 16.12 4.28 18.45
CA GLN A 334 17.03 3.14 18.58
C GLN A 334 16.32 1.84 18.19
N ASN A 335 15.07 1.65 18.58
CA ASN A 335 14.26 0.50 18.20
C ASN A 335 14.00 0.46 16.67
N ALA A 336 13.68 1.60 16.05
CA ALA A 336 13.56 1.70 14.60
C ALA A 336 14.90 1.40 13.89
N SER A 337 16.04 1.77 14.47
CA SER A 337 17.35 1.48 13.92
C SER A 337 17.69 -0.02 13.95
N LEU A 338 17.18 -0.79 14.92
CA LEU A 338 17.27 -2.25 14.91
C LEU A 338 16.54 -2.84 13.69
N GLY A 339 15.43 -2.24 13.28
CA GLY A 339 14.73 -2.61 12.04
C GLY A 339 15.59 -2.47 10.78
N ASN A 340 16.63 -1.63 10.78
CA ASN A 340 17.55 -1.52 9.65
C ASN A 340 18.39 -2.79 9.43
N TRP A 341 18.65 -3.57 10.47
CA TRP A 341 19.31 -4.88 10.35
C TRP A 341 18.44 -5.89 9.60
N THR A 342 17.12 -5.73 9.65
CA THR A 342 16.20 -6.56 8.86
C THR A 342 16.37 -6.33 7.35
N MET A 343 16.87 -5.16 6.92
CA MET A 343 17.18 -4.90 5.51
C MET A 343 18.28 -5.84 4.99
N LEU A 344 19.27 -6.16 5.80
CA LEU A 344 20.29 -7.16 5.43
C LEU A 344 19.65 -8.52 5.20
N GLY A 345 18.72 -8.91 6.08
CA GLY A 345 17.96 -10.15 5.93
C GLY A 345 17.12 -10.15 4.65
N TYR A 346 16.43 -9.06 4.33
CA TYR A 346 15.66 -8.90 3.09
C TYR A 346 16.56 -8.94 1.86
N PHE A 347 17.72 -8.29 1.91
CA PHE A 347 18.68 -8.29 0.82
C PHE A 347 19.23 -9.70 0.55
N ILE A 348 19.68 -10.39 1.58
CA ILE A 348 20.20 -11.78 1.48
C ILE A 348 19.10 -12.72 0.98
N GLY A 349 17.91 -12.67 1.60
CA GLY A 349 16.77 -13.50 1.21
C GLY A 349 16.30 -13.21 -0.23
N GLY A 350 16.27 -11.95 -0.63
CA GLY A 350 15.95 -11.52 -2.00
C GLY A 350 16.96 -12.03 -3.02
N MET A 351 18.26 -11.95 -2.72
CA MET A 351 19.32 -12.49 -3.58
C MET A 351 19.24 -14.02 -3.73
N ILE A 352 18.97 -14.72 -2.62
CA ILE A 352 18.76 -16.19 -2.66
C ILE A 352 17.53 -16.52 -3.52
N THR A 353 16.42 -15.78 -3.36
CA THR A 353 15.21 -16.00 -4.14
C THR A 353 15.44 -15.77 -5.63
N ILE A 354 16.14 -14.70 -6.00
CA ILE A 354 16.53 -14.43 -7.40
C ILE A 354 17.37 -15.59 -7.95
N PHE A 355 18.38 -16.02 -7.19
CA PHE A 355 19.27 -17.11 -7.61
C PHE A 355 18.53 -18.42 -7.81
N LEU A 356 17.64 -18.78 -6.88
CA LEU A 356 16.80 -20.00 -7.00
C LEU A 356 15.83 -19.90 -8.19
N SER A 357 15.19 -18.73 -8.40
CA SER A 357 14.33 -18.49 -9.55
C SER A 357 15.05 -18.64 -10.88
N MET A 358 16.30 -18.20 -10.98
CA MET A 358 17.10 -18.35 -12.19
C MET A 358 17.44 -19.83 -12.48
N LYS A 359 17.57 -20.66 -11.45
CA LYS A 359 17.86 -22.10 -11.61
C LYS A 359 16.63 -22.94 -11.94
N LYS A 360 15.43 -22.35 -12.07
CA LYS A 360 14.17 -23.08 -12.30
C LYS A 360 13.91 -24.20 -11.27
N VAL A 361 14.33 -24.00 -10.02
CA VAL A 361 14.08 -24.95 -8.91
C VAL A 361 12.72 -24.67 -8.29
#